data_bb6de510ed3fefebac0f027d25cc83e5
#
_entry.id   bb6de510ed3fefebac0f027d25cc83e5
#
_cell.length_a   1.000
_cell.length_b   1.000
_cell.length_c   1.000
_cell.angle_alpha   90.00
_cell.angle_beta   90.00
_cell.angle_gamma   90.00
#
_symmetry.space_group_name_H-M   'P 1'
#
loop_
_entity.id
_entity.type
_entity.pdbx_description
1 polymer ?
#
loop_
_entity_poly.entity_id
_entity_poly.type
_entity_poly.pdbx_seq_one_letter_code
_entity_poly.pdbx_strand_id
1 'polypeptide(L)'
;MARYLGPKAKLSRREGTDLFLKSARRAIADKAKFDSKPGQHGRTSGTRTSDYGLQLREKQKVKRMYGVLEKQFRRYFEEADRRKGNTGANLLFLLESRLDNVVYRMGFGSTRAEARQLVSHKAIIVNGGSVNIPSFMVKAGDIIAVRDKSKKQTDRKSVV
;
A
#
# COMPACT_ATOMS: atom_id res chain seq x y z
N MET A 1 8.18 11.17 -6.81
CA MET A 1 7.19 10.20 -7.32
C MET A 1 5.81 10.57 -6.80
N ALA A 2 4.80 10.76 -7.68
CA ALA A 2 3.45 11.15 -7.30
C ALA A 2 2.77 10.09 -6.41
N ARG A 3 1.96 10.53 -5.45
CA ARG A 3 1.19 9.67 -4.52
C ARG A 3 -0.13 10.34 -4.14
N TYR A 4 -1.08 9.55 -3.62
CA TYR A 4 -2.31 10.09 -3.06
C TYR A 4 -2.02 10.78 -1.70
N LEU A 5 -2.36 12.06 -1.59
CA LEU A 5 -2.16 12.88 -0.39
C LEU A 5 -3.46 13.17 0.36
N GLY A 6 -4.60 12.80 -0.20
CA GLY A 6 -5.91 13.05 0.39
C GLY A 6 -6.22 12.18 1.62
N PRO A 7 -7.43 12.31 2.20
CA PRO A 7 -7.84 11.63 3.42
C PRO A 7 -7.95 10.11 3.21
N LYS A 8 -7.08 9.35 3.87
CA LYS A 8 -6.94 7.90 3.69
C LYS A 8 -8.14 7.11 4.21
N ALA A 9 -8.74 7.51 5.34
CA ALA A 9 -9.94 6.86 5.88
C ALA A 9 -11.12 6.92 4.91
N LYS A 10 -11.23 7.97 4.09
CA LYS A 10 -12.22 8.09 3.01
C LYS A 10 -12.11 6.95 1.98
N LEU A 11 -10.87 6.49 1.69
CA LEU A 11 -10.64 5.39 0.77
C LEU A 11 -11.14 4.06 1.34
N SER A 12 -10.83 3.75 2.61
CA SER A 12 -11.32 2.54 3.28
C SER A 12 -12.85 2.55 3.37
N ARG A 13 -13.46 3.67 3.77
CA ARG A 13 -14.92 3.82 3.78
C ARG A 13 -15.56 3.59 2.42
N ARG A 14 -14.92 4.03 1.34
CA ARG A 14 -15.44 3.83 -0.03
C ARG A 14 -15.47 2.36 -0.43
N GLU A 15 -14.47 1.58 -0.01
CA GLU A 15 -14.37 0.14 -0.31
C GLU A 15 -15.10 -0.73 0.73
N GLY A 16 -15.59 -0.17 1.84
CA GLY A 16 -16.28 -0.91 2.90
C GLY A 16 -15.37 -1.86 3.67
N THR A 17 -14.06 -1.72 3.53
CA THR A 17 -13.06 -2.59 4.19
C THR A 17 -11.88 -1.77 4.68
N ASP A 18 -11.20 -2.22 5.75
CA ASP A 18 -9.94 -1.59 6.14
C ASP A 18 -8.85 -1.93 5.11
N LEU A 19 -8.26 -0.89 4.55
CA LEU A 19 -7.15 -0.99 3.60
C LEU A 19 -5.78 -0.85 4.28
N PHE A 20 -5.73 -0.87 5.61
CA PHE A 20 -4.51 -0.72 6.42
C PHE A 20 -3.70 0.54 6.07
N LEU A 21 -4.39 1.62 5.73
CA LEU A 21 -3.78 2.91 5.37
C LEU A 21 -3.48 3.80 6.57
N LYS A 22 -3.98 3.44 7.73
CA LYS A 22 -3.72 4.05 9.04
C LYS A 22 -3.01 3.05 9.94
N SER A 23 -2.27 3.55 10.95
CA SER A 23 -1.61 2.65 11.91
C SER A 23 -2.63 1.76 12.63
N ALA A 24 -2.26 0.54 12.99
CA ALA A 24 -3.15 -0.41 13.66
C ALA A 24 -3.43 -0.10 15.14
N ARG A 25 -2.84 0.95 15.73
CA ARG A 25 -3.00 1.31 17.16
C ARG A 25 -4.45 1.51 17.62
N ARG A 26 -5.35 1.88 16.70
CA ARG A 26 -6.79 2.00 16.95
C ARG A 26 -7.53 1.37 15.78
N ALA A 27 -8.69 0.79 16.03
CA ALA A 27 -9.56 0.27 14.97
C ALA A 27 -9.94 1.36 13.96
N ILE A 28 -10.23 0.97 12.73
CA ILE A 28 -10.64 1.93 11.69
C ILE A 28 -11.98 2.57 12.04
N ALA A 29 -12.88 1.84 12.68
CA ALA A 29 -14.18 2.33 13.13
C ALA A 29 -14.05 3.51 14.10
N ASP A 30 -13.08 3.47 15.02
CA ASP A 30 -12.82 4.56 15.96
C ASP A 30 -12.24 5.82 15.29
N LYS A 31 -11.61 5.65 14.12
CA LYS A 31 -10.96 6.75 13.39
C LYS A 31 -11.85 7.41 12.35
N ALA A 32 -12.92 6.74 11.94
CA ALA A 32 -13.81 7.23 10.90
C ALA A 32 -15.20 6.59 11.02
N LYS A 33 -16.23 7.31 10.61
CA LYS A 33 -17.60 6.79 10.48
C LYS A 33 -17.63 5.73 9.37
N PHE A 34 -17.34 4.48 9.73
CA PHE A 34 -17.13 3.40 8.77
C PHE A 34 -18.45 2.88 8.16
N ASP A 35 -19.56 3.03 8.88
CA ASP A 35 -20.88 2.53 8.49
C ASP A 35 -21.50 3.25 7.29
N SER A 36 -20.91 4.33 6.83
CA SER A 36 -21.43 5.10 5.70
C SER A 36 -20.34 5.34 4.65
N LYS A 37 -20.72 5.20 3.38
CA LYS A 37 -19.87 5.60 2.26
C LYS A 37 -19.52 7.09 2.35
N PRO A 38 -18.38 7.54 1.85
CA PRO A 38 -18.02 8.95 1.86
C PRO A 38 -18.85 9.75 0.85
N GLY A 39 -19.10 11.02 1.16
CA GLY A 39 -19.83 11.95 0.32
C GLY A 39 -21.19 12.34 0.89
N GLN A 40 -21.82 13.35 0.30
CA GLN A 40 -23.11 13.89 0.73
C GLN A 40 -24.21 12.81 0.76
N HIS A 41 -24.27 11.97 -0.27
CA HIS A 41 -25.25 10.90 -0.43
C HIS A 41 -24.75 9.53 0.08
N GLY A 42 -23.72 9.50 0.92
CA GLY A 42 -23.12 8.24 1.38
C GLY A 42 -24.06 7.33 2.14
N ARG A 43 -25.04 7.90 2.87
CA ARG A 43 -26.05 7.14 3.63
C ARG A 43 -27.16 6.57 2.75
N THR A 44 -27.49 7.24 1.65
CA THR A 44 -28.59 6.88 0.74
C THR A 44 -28.14 6.05 -0.46
N SER A 45 -26.85 5.85 -0.67
CA SER A 45 -26.31 5.11 -1.81
C SER A 45 -26.43 3.59 -1.59
N GLY A 46 -27.63 3.06 -1.75
CA GLY A 46 -27.95 1.64 -1.62
C GLY A 46 -28.24 0.92 -2.95
N THR A 47 -27.96 1.51 -4.10
CA THR A 47 -28.19 0.92 -5.42
C THR A 47 -27.40 -0.38 -5.62
N ARG A 48 -28.05 -1.39 -6.21
CA ARG A 48 -27.42 -2.64 -6.63
C ARG A 48 -26.21 -2.33 -7.52
N THR A 49 -25.07 -2.88 -7.17
CA THR A 49 -23.83 -2.67 -7.94
C THR A 49 -23.83 -3.59 -9.15
N SER A 50 -23.56 -3.06 -10.35
CA SER A 50 -23.36 -3.85 -11.56
C SER A 50 -22.07 -4.68 -11.47
N ASP A 51 -21.94 -5.73 -12.30
CA ASP A 51 -20.73 -6.56 -12.36
C ASP A 51 -19.49 -5.74 -12.68
N TYR A 52 -19.60 -4.79 -13.61
CA TYR A 52 -18.53 -3.83 -13.87
C TYR A 52 -18.17 -3.03 -12.61
N GLY A 53 -19.17 -2.60 -11.85
CA GLY A 53 -18.98 -1.88 -10.60
C GLY A 53 -18.23 -2.71 -9.56
N LEU A 54 -18.53 -4.00 -9.44
CA LEU A 54 -17.84 -4.93 -8.54
C LEU A 54 -16.38 -5.09 -8.94
N GLN A 55 -16.11 -5.38 -10.20
CA GLN A 55 -14.75 -5.51 -10.73
C GLN A 55 -13.92 -4.23 -10.53
N LEU A 56 -14.54 -3.06 -10.79
CA LEU A 56 -13.91 -1.77 -10.55
C LEU A 56 -13.56 -1.58 -9.08
N ARG A 57 -14.44 -1.95 -8.15
CA ARG A 57 -14.17 -1.85 -6.71
C ARG A 57 -13.01 -2.73 -6.27
N GLU A 58 -12.96 -3.98 -6.71
CA GLU A 58 -11.84 -4.87 -6.38
C GLU A 58 -10.51 -4.35 -6.95
N LYS A 59 -10.48 -3.89 -8.19
CA LYS A 59 -9.29 -3.23 -8.75
C LYS A 59 -8.85 -2.02 -7.91
N GLN A 60 -9.79 -1.14 -7.55
CA GLN A 60 -9.49 0.06 -6.77
C GLN A 60 -9.03 -0.27 -5.35
N LYS A 61 -9.58 -1.31 -4.75
CA LYS A 61 -9.19 -1.82 -3.43
C LYS A 61 -7.71 -2.21 -3.40
N VAL A 62 -7.30 -3.10 -4.31
CA VAL A 62 -5.89 -3.52 -4.44
C VAL A 62 -4.99 -2.32 -4.71
N LYS A 63 -5.30 -1.50 -5.70
CA LYS A 63 -4.52 -0.31 -6.04
C LYS A 63 -4.31 0.63 -4.85
N ARG A 64 -5.35 0.87 -4.06
CA ARG A 64 -5.33 1.76 -2.88
C ARG A 64 -4.56 1.15 -1.72
N MET A 65 -4.68 -0.15 -1.50
CA MET A 65 -3.96 -0.88 -0.47
C MET A 65 -2.44 -0.72 -0.62
N TYR A 66 -1.92 -0.85 -1.84
CA TYR A 66 -0.50 -0.65 -2.14
C TYR A 66 -0.11 0.81 -2.40
N GLY A 67 -1.07 1.74 -2.42
CA GLY A 67 -0.81 3.16 -2.64
C GLY A 67 -0.23 3.49 -4.01
N VAL A 68 -0.56 2.70 -5.03
CA VAL A 68 -0.09 2.84 -6.41
C VAL A 68 -1.09 3.69 -7.21
N LEU A 69 -0.62 4.57 -8.09
CA LEU A 69 -1.46 5.34 -9.00
C LEU A 69 -1.84 4.53 -10.24
N GLU A 70 -2.91 4.94 -10.93
CA GLU A 70 -3.53 4.19 -12.03
C GLU A 70 -2.52 3.82 -13.14
N LYS A 71 -1.76 4.80 -13.63
CA LYS A 71 -0.77 4.57 -14.69
C LYS A 71 0.27 3.50 -14.31
N GLN A 72 0.75 3.53 -13.07
CA GLN A 72 1.72 2.56 -12.59
C GLN A 72 1.08 1.20 -12.33
N PHE A 73 -0.16 1.17 -11.81
CA PHE A 73 -0.90 -0.07 -11.60
C PHE A 73 -1.16 -0.79 -12.92
N ARG A 74 -1.54 -0.05 -13.97
CA ARG A 74 -1.74 -0.60 -15.31
C ARG A 74 -0.47 -1.25 -15.86
N ARG A 75 0.70 -0.62 -15.69
CA ARG A 75 1.99 -1.22 -16.09
C ARG A 75 2.29 -2.53 -15.35
N TYR A 76 1.97 -2.61 -14.06
CA TYR A 76 2.11 -3.87 -13.31
C TYR A 76 1.16 -4.95 -13.83
N PHE A 77 -0.04 -4.58 -14.21
CA PHE A 77 -0.99 -5.52 -14.80
C PHE A 77 -0.50 -6.03 -16.16
N GLU A 78 -0.06 -5.14 -17.05
CA GLU A 78 0.51 -5.49 -18.36
C GLU A 78 1.74 -6.42 -18.21
N GLU A 79 2.60 -6.17 -17.24
CA GLU A 79 3.75 -7.02 -16.93
C GLU A 79 3.32 -8.38 -16.34
N ALA A 80 2.29 -8.40 -15.49
CA ALA A 80 1.76 -9.63 -14.90
C ALA A 80 1.10 -10.53 -15.95
N ASP A 81 0.39 -9.92 -16.89
CA ASP A 81 -0.28 -10.62 -17.99
C ASP A 81 0.73 -11.25 -18.97
N ARG A 82 1.85 -10.57 -19.22
CA ARG A 82 2.93 -11.09 -20.07
C ARG A 82 3.66 -12.29 -19.45
N ARG A 83 3.61 -12.46 -18.11
CA ARG A 83 4.26 -13.56 -17.42
C ARG A 83 3.43 -14.85 -17.53
N LYS A 84 4.11 -15.99 -17.65
CA LYS A 84 3.45 -17.31 -17.61
C LYS A 84 2.77 -17.53 -16.26
N GLY A 85 1.60 -18.16 -16.27
CA GLY A 85 0.83 -18.51 -15.08
C GLY A 85 -0.38 -17.62 -14.86
N ASN A 86 -0.88 -17.57 -13.62
CA ASN A 86 -2.06 -16.80 -13.27
C ASN A 86 -1.74 -15.30 -13.17
N THR A 87 -2.36 -14.49 -14.01
CA THR A 87 -2.16 -13.03 -14.07
C THR A 87 -2.40 -12.35 -12.71
N GLY A 88 -3.41 -12.79 -11.97
CA GLY A 88 -3.71 -12.24 -10.63
C GLY A 88 -2.60 -12.52 -9.61
N ALA A 89 -2.10 -13.77 -9.58
CA ALA A 89 -0.98 -14.14 -8.71
C ALA A 89 0.29 -13.39 -9.09
N ASN A 90 0.59 -13.29 -10.39
CA ASN A 90 1.73 -12.51 -10.89
C ASN A 90 1.64 -11.03 -10.50
N LEU A 91 0.45 -10.43 -10.61
CA LEU A 91 0.22 -9.05 -10.20
C LEU A 91 0.47 -8.85 -8.72
N LEU A 92 -0.06 -9.72 -7.86
CA LEU A 92 0.18 -9.66 -6.43
C LEU A 92 1.65 -9.85 -6.10
N PHE A 93 2.34 -10.78 -6.75
CA PHE A 93 3.78 -10.98 -6.59
C PHE A 93 4.56 -9.70 -6.92
N LEU A 94 4.25 -9.03 -8.04
CA LEU A 94 4.89 -7.77 -8.42
C LEU A 94 4.63 -6.65 -7.40
N LEU A 95 3.43 -6.57 -6.85
CA LEU A 95 3.07 -5.56 -5.85
C LEU A 95 3.72 -5.85 -4.48
N GLU A 96 3.80 -7.12 -4.08
CA GLU A 96 4.44 -7.53 -2.82
C GLU A 96 5.96 -7.39 -2.87
N SER A 97 6.60 -7.61 -4.03
CA SER A 97 8.05 -7.49 -4.21
C SER A 97 8.58 -6.04 -4.22
N ARG A 98 7.73 -5.04 -4.13
CA ARG A 98 8.15 -3.64 -4.04
C ARG A 98 8.84 -3.35 -2.71
N LEU A 99 9.94 -2.60 -2.75
CA LEU A 99 10.71 -2.27 -1.56
C LEU A 99 9.88 -1.55 -0.48
N ASP A 100 9.00 -0.61 -0.87
CA ASP A 100 8.12 0.08 0.08
C ASP A 100 7.18 -0.87 0.82
N ASN A 101 6.69 -1.91 0.12
CA ASN A 101 5.83 -2.92 0.72
C ASN A 101 6.63 -3.92 1.56
N VAL A 102 7.80 -4.38 1.09
CA VAL A 102 8.66 -5.29 1.86
C VAL A 102 9.07 -4.66 3.18
N VAL A 103 9.50 -3.39 3.17
CA VAL A 103 9.85 -2.61 4.38
C VAL A 103 8.67 -2.51 5.35
N TYR A 104 7.43 -2.36 4.83
CA TYR A 104 6.22 -2.41 5.64
C TYR A 104 5.99 -3.81 6.24
N ARG A 105 6.14 -4.89 5.45
CA ARG A 105 5.97 -6.28 5.90
C ARG A 105 7.01 -6.67 6.96
N MET A 106 8.21 -6.14 6.86
CA MET A 106 9.26 -6.31 7.87
C MET A 106 9.00 -5.53 9.17
N GLY A 107 7.93 -4.71 9.24
CA GLY A 107 7.57 -3.97 10.44
C GLY A 107 8.33 -2.66 10.68
N PHE A 108 9.22 -2.24 9.76
CA PHE A 108 9.95 -0.98 9.90
C PHE A 108 9.08 0.28 9.76
N GLY A 109 7.87 0.14 9.29
CA GLY A 109 6.89 1.21 9.23
C GLY A 109 5.49 0.72 9.61
N SER A 110 4.75 1.50 10.39
CA SER A 110 3.38 1.16 10.81
C SER A 110 2.36 1.19 9.67
N THR A 111 2.72 1.78 8.53
CA THR A 111 1.90 1.84 7.31
C THR A 111 2.79 1.81 6.07
N ARG A 112 2.25 1.35 4.93
CA ARG A 112 2.97 1.40 3.63
C ARG A 112 3.40 2.83 3.25
N ALA A 113 2.64 3.84 3.64
CA ALA A 113 3.00 5.24 3.38
C ALA A 113 4.22 5.68 4.19
N GLU A 114 4.35 5.21 5.42
CA GLU A 114 5.50 5.45 6.27
C GLU A 114 6.72 4.68 5.77
N ALA A 115 6.59 3.39 5.47
CA ALA A 115 7.64 2.59 4.87
C ALA A 115 8.18 3.24 3.58
N ARG A 116 7.28 3.73 2.72
CA ARG A 116 7.65 4.48 1.53
C ARG A 116 8.45 5.75 1.84
N GLN A 117 8.11 6.44 2.91
CA GLN A 117 8.85 7.64 3.35
C GLN A 117 10.26 7.25 3.84
N LEU A 118 10.39 6.17 4.61
CA LEU A 118 11.70 5.66 5.05
C LEU A 118 12.61 5.35 3.86
N VAL A 119 12.08 4.65 2.85
CA VAL A 119 12.84 4.38 1.61
C VAL A 119 13.23 5.68 0.90
N SER A 120 12.28 6.60 0.70
CA SER A 120 12.54 7.87 -0.01
C SER A 120 13.59 8.74 0.71
N HIS A 121 13.67 8.65 2.03
CA HIS A 121 14.64 9.36 2.86
C HIS A 121 15.98 8.63 3.01
N LYS A 122 16.21 7.57 2.20
CA LYS A 122 17.45 6.78 2.20
C LYS A 122 17.75 6.13 3.57
N ALA A 123 16.69 5.81 4.34
CA ALA A 123 16.83 5.12 5.62
C ALA A 123 17.05 3.60 5.45
N ILE A 124 16.80 3.06 4.27
CA ILE A 124 16.88 1.65 3.93
C ILE A 124 18.08 1.38 3.01
N ILE A 125 18.78 0.30 3.28
CA ILE A 125 19.87 -0.22 2.45
C ILE A 125 19.48 -1.60 1.93
N VAL A 126 19.87 -1.91 0.70
CA VAL A 126 19.68 -3.21 0.06
C VAL A 126 21.05 -3.68 -0.41
N ASN A 127 21.46 -4.88 0.02
CA ASN A 127 22.79 -5.44 -0.30
C ASN A 127 23.95 -4.47 -0.03
N GLY A 128 23.88 -3.74 1.08
CA GLY A 128 24.91 -2.75 1.45
C GLY A 128 24.79 -1.39 0.74
N GLY A 129 23.96 -1.27 -0.30
CA GLY A 129 23.73 -0.03 -1.05
C GLY A 129 22.50 0.74 -0.59
N SER A 130 22.58 2.08 -0.52
CA SER A 130 21.43 2.92 -0.18
C SER A 130 20.46 3.04 -1.37
N VAL A 131 19.21 2.64 -1.19
CA VAL A 131 18.16 2.71 -2.21
C VAL A 131 17.09 3.71 -1.78
N ASN A 132 16.75 4.67 -2.66
CA ASN A 132 15.72 5.69 -2.40
C ASN A 132 14.51 5.57 -3.34
N ILE A 133 14.38 4.45 -4.05
CA ILE A 133 13.30 4.19 -5.01
C ILE A 133 12.29 3.24 -4.37
N PRO A 134 11.10 3.70 -3.94
CA PRO A 134 10.08 2.85 -3.30
C PRO A 134 9.56 1.71 -4.18
N SER A 135 9.61 1.87 -5.50
CA SER A 135 9.20 0.86 -6.48
C SER A 135 10.34 -0.10 -6.89
N PHE A 136 11.49 -0.05 -6.21
CA PHE A 136 12.56 -1.01 -6.42
C PHE A 136 12.03 -2.43 -6.18
N MET A 137 12.32 -3.35 -7.10
CA MET A 137 11.87 -4.74 -7.03
C MET A 137 12.90 -5.57 -6.26
N VAL A 138 12.49 -6.06 -5.11
CA VAL A 138 13.31 -6.93 -4.25
C VAL A 138 13.21 -8.36 -4.78
N LYS A 139 14.34 -9.06 -4.80
CA LYS A 139 14.44 -10.48 -5.18
C LYS A 139 14.68 -11.35 -3.94
N ALA A 140 14.39 -12.63 -4.07
CA ALA A 140 14.77 -13.60 -3.05
C ALA A 140 16.30 -13.63 -2.90
N GLY A 141 16.78 -13.60 -1.66
CA GLY A 141 18.22 -13.50 -1.33
C GLY A 141 18.72 -12.07 -1.11
N ASP A 142 17.97 -11.03 -1.44
CA ASP A 142 18.36 -9.64 -1.14
C ASP A 142 18.34 -9.39 0.39
N ILE A 143 19.42 -8.80 0.90
CA ILE A 143 19.53 -8.39 2.30
C ILE A 143 19.06 -6.96 2.45
N ILE A 144 18.00 -6.76 3.24
CA ILE A 144 17.43 -5.43 3.53
C ILE A 144 17.74 -5.07 4.98
N ALA A 145 18.31 -3.90 5.18
CA ALA A 145 18.64 -3.40 6.51
C ALA A 145 18.32 -1.91 6.67
N VAL A 146 18.19 -1.47 7.92
CA VAL A 146 18.04 -0.05 8.25
C VAL A 146 19.43 0.57 8.40
N ARG A 147 19.62 1.73 7.78
CA ARG A 147 20.86 2.50 7.87
C ARG A 147 21.11 2.92 9.32
N ASP A 148 22.37 2.80 9.82
CA ASP A 148 22.70 3.07 11.22
C ASP A 148 22.26 4.44 11.72
N LYS A 149 22.44 5.48 10.93
CA LYS A 149 21.96 6.85 11.26
C LYS A 149 20.43 6.92 11.44
N SER A 150 19.69 5.99 10.89
CA SER A 150 18.22 5.98 10.89
C SER A 150 17.63 5.01 11.92
N LYS A 151 18.42 4.15 12.55
CA LYS A 151 17.96 3.18 13.56
C LYS A 151 17.20 3.86 14.70
N LYS A 152 17.73 4.97 15.25
CA LYS A 152 17.06 5.75 16.30
C LYS A 152 15.66 6.26 15.93
N GLN A 153 15.38 6.47 14.65
CA GLN A 153 14.05 6.86 14.16
C GLN A 153 13.09 5.69 14.12
N THR A 154 13.59 4.51 13.77
CA THR A 154 12.80 3.29 13.65
C THR A 154 12.43 2.75 15.03
N ASP A 155 13.37 2.75 15.98
CA ASP A 155 13.15 2.27 17.36
C ASP A 155 12.05 3.03 18.12
N ARG A 156 11.84 4.31 17.84
CA ARG A 156 10.75 5.10 18.43
C ARG A 156 9.35 4.68 17.96
N LYS A 157 9.25 3.90 16.87
CA LYS A 157 8.00 3.54 16.21
C LYS A 157 7.66 2.07 16.34
N SER A 158 8.63 1.23 16.64
CA SER A 158 8.47 -0.22 16.83
C SER A 158 7.95 -0.61 18.22
N VAL A 159 7.79 0.35 19.13
CA VAL A 159 7.12 0.12 20.41
C VAL A 159 5.60 0.11 20.15
N VAL A 160 5.09 -1.03 19.77
CA VAL A 160 3.66 -1.37 19.78
C VAL A 160 3.50 -2.66 20.54
#